data_a9aeeffe2047104069df439bd7c8660d
#
_entry.id   a9aeeffe2047104069df439bd7c8660d
#
_cell.length_a   1.000
_cell.length_b   1.000
_cell.length_c   1.000
_cell.angle_alpha   90.00
_cell.angle_beta   90.00
_cell.angle_gamma   90.00
#
_symmetry.space_group_name_H-M   'P 1'
#
loop_
_entity.id
_entity.type
_entity.pdbx_description
1 polymer ?
#
loop_
_entity_poly.entity_id
_entity_poly.type
_entity_poly.pdbx_seq_one_letter_code
_entity_poly.pdbx_strand_id
1 'polypeptide(L)'
;MGMHLFNPPGKMTLCELIPTPDTDPALADAVQDWLERTLRRQVVRTGDTPAFLANRIGLCFLHGAAHLAETCRDRGGIDYVDTLLGGFTGRAMPPLATVDFIGLDVHAAIIRNLRDNTDDCMHGLYCLPPYMEALLARGALGRKSGGGLFRQSVGAGGETVREVYDIASDAYRPAVRYPVPFAQAMCACLHTGDYAGAFRVLLYDGSEEAALCRRMLGQYLLYAAVVAEETGCSLHDADTAMATGFDWCPPLALLDALGTAGDGF
;
A
#
# COMPACT_ATOMS: atom_id res chain seq x y z
N MET A 1 -20.64 -9.40 -15.17
CA MET A 1 -19.75 -9.82 -14.06
C MET A 1 -18.30 -9.59 -14.45
N GLY A 2 -17.51 -8.96 -13.57
CA GLY A 2 -16.08 -8.76 -13.69
C GLY A 2 -15.29 -9.75 -12.85
N MET A 3 -14.00 -9.98 -13.23
CA MET A 3 -13.01 -10.72 -12.45
C MET A 3 -11.72 -9.91 -12.44
N HIS A 4 -11.23 -9.58 -11.26
CA HIS A 4 -10.00 -8.82 -11.09
C HIS A 4 -8.93 -9.66 -10.38
N LEU A 5 -7.87 -9.99 -11.09
CA LEU A 5 -6.73 -10.76 -10.59
C LEU A 5 -5.57 -9.83 -10.25
N PHE A 6 -4.79 -10.21 -9.24
CA PHE A 6 -3.63 -9.43 -8.78
C PHE A 6 -2.32 -9.97 -9.36
N ASN A 7 -1.40 -9.06 -9.65
CA ASN A 7 -0.11 -9.37 -10.24
C ASN A 7 1.01 -9.56 -9.18
N PRO A 8 1.87 -10.53 -9.36
CA PRO A 8 1.81 -11.60 -10.36
C PRO A 8 0.83 -12.70 -9.96
N PRO A 9 -0.01 -13.20 -10.88
CA PRO A 9 -1.11 -14.12 -10.53
C PRO A 9 -0.62 -15.50 -10.04
N GLY A 10 0.64 -15.83 -10.22
CA GLY A 10 1.25 -17.02 -9.64
C GLY A 10 1.57 -16.90 -8.14
N LYS A 11 1.72 -15.68 -7.62
CA LYS A 11 2.00 -15.39 -6.21
C LYS A 11 0.76 -14.85 -5.48
N MET A 12 0.11 -13.83 -6.07
CA MET A 12 -1.08 -13.22 -5.50
C MET A 12 -2.30 -14.10 -5.81
N THR A 13 -2.95 -14.58 -4.76
CA THR A 13 -4.06 -15.53 -4.90
C THR A 13 -5.43 -14.86 -4.91
N LEU A 14 -5.53 -13.57 -4.61
CA LEU A 14 -6.80 -12.84 -4.64
C LEU A 14 -7.42 -12.83 -6.03
N CYS A 15 -8.73 -13.03 -6.06
CA CYS A 15 -9.59 -12.71 -7.18
C CYS A 15 -10.81 -11.94 -6.65
N GLU A 16 -10.95 -10.67 -7.00
CA GLU A 16 -12.19 -9.95 -6.78
C GLU A 16 -13.19 -10.34 -7.86
N LEU A 17 -14.35 -10.84 -7.43
CA LEU A 17 -15.47 -11.18 -8.30
C LEU A 17 -16.51 -10.07 -8.19
N ILE A 18 -16.82 -9.42 -9.30
CA ILE A 18 -17.63 -8.21 -9.36
C ILE A 18 -18.95 -8.53 -10.10
N PRO A 19 -19.98 -9.02 -9.40
CA PRO A 19 -21.31 -9.16 -9.99
C PRO A 19 -21.90 -7.79 -10.34
N THR A 20 -22.65 -7.72 -11.43
CA THR A 20 -23.45 -6.56 -11.81
C THR A 20 -24.94 -6.92 -11.64
N PRO A 21 -25.86 -5.95 -11.69
CA PRO A 21 -27.32 -6.24 -11.60
C PRO A 21 -27.81 -7.24 -12.65
N ASP A 22 -27.14 -7.34 -13.80
CA ASP A 22 -27.47 -8.27 -14.88
C ASP A 22 -26.79 -9.64 -14.74
N THR A 23 -26.02 -9.86 -13.67
CA THR A 23 -25.33 -11.14 -13.45
C THR A 23 -26.29 -12.17 -12.88
N ASP A 24 -26.42 -13.31 -13.56
CA ASP A 24 -27.13 -14.47 -12.99
C ASP A 24 -26.44 -14.94 -11.71
N PRO A 25 -27.12 -14.97 -10.55
CA PRO A 25 -26.53 -15.42 -9.29
C PRO A 25 -25.96 -16.85 -9.36
N ALA A 26 -26.64 -17.78 -10.05
CA ALA A 26 -26.17 -19.15 -10.20
C ALA A 26 -24.86 -19.22 -11.02
N LEU A 27 -24.71 -18.33 -12.02
CA LEU A 27 -23.45 -18.22 -12.76
C LEU A 27 -22.34 -17.67 -11.87
N ALA A 28 -22.63 -16.63 -11.05
CA ALA A 28 -21.64 -16.08 -10.11
C ALA A 28 -21.17 -17.14 -9.11
N ASP A 29 -22.07 -17.95 -8.57
CA ASP A 29 -21.74 -19.05 -7.65
C ASP A 29 -20.87 -20.11 -8.34
N ALA A 30 -21.24 -20.51 -9.56
CA ALA A 30 -20.47 -21.50 -10.32
C ALA A 30 -19.04 -21.00 -10.67
N VAL A 31 -18.90 -19.72 -11.01
CA VAL A 31 -17.58 -19.11 -11.29
C VAL A 31 -16.74 -19.01 -10.02
N GLN A 32 -17.33 -18.64 -8.90
CA GLN A 32 -16.63 -18.61 -7.61
C GLN A 32 -16.11 -20.02 -7.24
N ASP A 33 -17.00 -21.02 -7.28
CA ASP A 33 -16.62 -22.41 -7.01
C ASP A 33 -15.46 -22.90 -7.90
N TRP A 34 -15.49 -22.54 -9.16
CA TRP A 34 -14.42 -22.88 -10.10
C TRP A 34 -13.10 -22.19 -9.74
N LEU A 35 -13.14 -20.88 -9.44
CA LEU A 35 -11.98 -20.09 -9.02
C LEU A 35 -11.33 -20.66 -7.76
N GLU A 36 -12.15 -20.99 -6.76
CA GLU A 36 -11.67 -21.51 -5.47
C GLU A 36 -11.14 -22.95 -5.59
N ARG A 37 -11.90 -23.85 -6.21
CA ARG A 37 -11.59 -25.29 -6.23
C ARG A 37 -10.55 -25.64 -7.30
N THR A 38 -10.63 -25.02 -8.48
CA THR A 38 -9.76 -25.35 -9.62
C THR A 38 -8.52 -24.47 -9.66
N LEU A 39 -8.68 -23.14 -9.52
CA LEU A 39 -7.57 -22.20 -9.61
C LEU A 39 -6.96 -21.85 -8.25
N ARG A 40 -7.51 -22.37 -7.15
CA ARG A 40 -7.04 -22.15 -5.78
C ARG A 40 -6.94 -20.66 -5.43
N ARG A 41 -7.92 -19.87 -5.88
CA ARG A 41 -8.02 -18.45 -5.57
C ARG A 41 -8.71 -18.21 -4.24
N GLN A 42 -8.33 -17.12 -3.59
CA GLN A 42 -9.13 -16.51 -2.53
C GLN A 42 -10.10 -15.54 -3.20
N VAL A 43 -11.38 -15.86 -3.19
CA VAL A 43 -12.39 -15.06 -3.90
C VAL A 43 -13.08 -14.13 -2.92
N VAL A 44 -13.11 -12.84 -3.26
CA VAL A 44 -13.89 -11.83 -2.56
C VAL A 44 -14.91 -11.28 -3.53
N ARG A 45 -16.23 -11.35 -3.18
CA ARG A 45 -17.27 -10.67 -3.94
C ARG A 45 -17.34 -9.23 -3.50
N THR A 46 -17.21 -8.32 -4.44
CA THR A 46 -17.22 -6.87 -4.17
C THR A 46 -18.18 -6.16 -5.13
N GLY A 47 -18.69 -5.01 -4.72
CA GLY A 47 -19.49 -4.13 -5.57
C GLY A 47 -18.71 -3.60 -6.77
N ASP A 48 -19.44 -3.26 -7.84
CA ASP A 48 -18.90 -2.58 -9.03
C ASP A 48 -18.67 -1.09 -8.71
N THR A 49 -17.61 -0.81 -7.98
CA THR A 49 -17.23 0.52 -7.52
C THR A 49 -15.84 0.89 -8.03
N PRO A 50 -15.47 2.17 -8.13
CA PRO A 50 -14.14 2.60 -8.57
C PRO A 50 -13.03 1.94 -7.74
N ALA A 51 -12.08 1.29 -8.42
CA ALA A 51 -10.95 0.54 -7.87
C ALA A 51 -11.31 -0.66 -6.97
N PHE A 52 -12.59 -1.04 -6.86
CA PHE A 52 -13.11 -2.15 -6.07
C PHE A 52 -12.72 -2.07 -4.58
N LEU A 53 -12.50 -3.20 -3.90
CA LEU A 53 -12.12 -3.23 -2.48
C LEU A 53 -10.61 -3.06 -2.28
N ALA A 54 -9.82 -4.00 -2.81
CA ALA A 54 -8.40 -4.10 -2.46
C ALA A 54 -7.57 -2.94 -3.01
N ASN A 55 -7.74 -2.59 -4.29
CA ASN A 55 -7.02 -1.46 -4.88
C ASN A 55 -7.42 -0.13 -4.23
N ARG A 56 -8.69 0.06 -3.87
CA ARG A 56 -9.13 1.29 -3.21
C ARG A 56 -8.43 1.47 -1.87
N ILE A 57 -8.38 0.42 -1.03
CA ILE A 57 -7.66 0.43 0.26
C ILE A 57 -6.14 0.64 0.03
N GLY A 58 -5.55 -0.21 -0.81
CA GLY A 58 -4.10 -0.23 -1.01
C GLY A 58 -3.57 1.04 -1.65
N LEU A 59 -4.20 1.49 -2.74
CA LEU A 59 -3.75 2.70 -3.47
C LEU A 59 -3.96 3.97 -2.66
N CYS A 60 -5.00 4.07 -1.82
CA CYS A 60 -5.18 5.19 -0.91
C CYS A 60 -4.01 5.30 0.08
N PHE A 61 -3.59 4.18 0.69
CA PHE A 61 -2.42 4.16 1.57
C PHE A 61 -1.12 4.53 0.83
N LEU A 62 -0.88 3.95 -0.36
CA LEU A 62 0.28 4.27 -1.18
C LEU A 62 0.31 5.75 -1.58
N HIS A 63 -0.85 6.30 -1.88
CA HIS A 63 -1.00 7.71 -2.25
C HIS A 63 -0.79 8.64 -1.04
N GLY A 64 -1.28 8.25 0.14
CA GLY A 64 -0.98 8.94 1.40
C GLY A 64 0.51 8.98 1.69
N ALA A 65 1.23 7.88 1.44
CA ALA A 65 2.69 7.85 1.55
C ALA A 65 3.38 8.78 0.54
N ALA A 66 2.84 8.94 -0.67
CA ALA A 66 3.35 9.88 -1.66
C ALA A 66 3.18 11.34 -1.20
N HIS A 67 2.06 11.70 -0.62
CA HIS A 67 1.86 13.03 -0.01
C HIS A 67 2.76 13.25 1.22
N LEU A 68 2.97 12.21 2.01
CA LEU A 68 3.89 12.28 3.16
C LEU A 68 5.32 12.53 2.68
N ALA A 69 5.75 11.93 1.56
CA ALA A 69 7.07 12.18 0.97
C ALA A 69 7.24 13.64 0.53
N GLU A 70 6.21 14.25 -0.07
CA GLU A 70 6.21 15.68 -0.39
C GLU A 70 6.34 16.54 0.88
N THR A 71 5.59 16.19 1.93
CA THR A 71 5.66 16.91 3.21
C THR A 71 7.03 16.77 3.88
N CYS A 72 7.69 15.62 3.72
CA CYS A 72 9.01 15.32 4.28
C CYS A 72 10.17 15.58 3.30
N ARG A 73 9.96 16.34 2.22
CA ARG A 73 10.95 16.53 1.15
C ARG A 73 12.31 17.00 1.65
N ASP A 74 12.34 17.89 2.65
CA ASP A 74 13.57 18.43 3.24
C ASP A 74 14.22 17.45 4.24
N ARG A 75 13.59 16.33 4.53
CA ARG A 75 14.04 15.27 5.43
C ARG A 75 14.41 13.98 4.69
N GLY A 76 14.51 14.04 3.37
CA GLY A 76 14.84 12.92 2.50
C GLY A 76 13.67 12.41 1.63
N GLY A 77 12.43 12.85 1.92
CA GLY A 77 11.29 12.57 1.04
C GLY A 77 11.01 11.07 0.88
N ILE A 78 11.24 10.56 -0.33
CA ILE A 78 10.83 9.22 -0.77
C ILE A 78 11.48 8.09 0.04
N ASP A 79 12.80 8.05 0.13
CA ASP A 79 13.50 6.97 0.84
C ASP A 79 13.39 7.10 2.37
N TYR A 80 13.16 8.32 2.88
CA TYR A 80 12.82 8.54 4.28
C TYR A 80 11.46 7.90 4.62
N VAL A 81 10.42 8.19 3.84
CA VAL A 81 9.07 7.62 4.05
C VAL A 81 9.07 6.10 3.86
N ASP A 82 9.78 5.58 2.86
CA ASP A 82 9.94 4.14 2.66
C ASP A 82 10.69 3.47 3.83
N THR A 83 11.59 4.18 4.49
CA THR A 83 12.23 3.69 5.71
C THR A 83 11.25 3.66 6.88
N LEU A 84 10.43 4.70 7.06
CA LEU A 84 9.43 4.80 8.14
C LEU A 84 8.30 3.77 8.01
N LEU A 85 7.90 3.45 6.79
CA LEU A 85 6.78 2.55 6.48
C LEU A 85 7.28 1.21 5.90
N GLY A 86 8.46 0.76 6.33
CA GLY A 86 9.10 -0.47 5.86
C GLY A 86 8.40 -1.76 6.32
N GLY A 87 9.03 -2.89 6.06
CA GLY A 87 8.47 -4.22 6.30
C GLY A 87 8.01 -4.50 7.73
N PHE A 88 8.61 -3.85 8.72
CA PHE A 88 8.18 -3.94 10.13
C PHE A 88 6.75 -3.41 10.38
N THR A 89 6.16 -2.69 9.43
CA THR A 89 4.76 -2.25 9.47
C THR A 89 3.79 -3.24 8.80
N GLY A 90 4.25 -4.47 8.53
CA GLY A 90 3.42 -5.53 7.96
C GLY A 90 3.24 -5.47 6.44
N ARG A 91 4.27 -5.05 5.70
CA ARG A 91 4.26 -4.97 4.22
C ARG A 91 5.46 -5.66 3.63
N ALA A 92 5.25 -6.43 2.55
CA ALA A 92 6.34 -7.12 1.86
C ALA A 92 7.31 -6.14 1.18
N MET A 93 6.81 -4.97 0.76
CA MET A 93 7.59 -3.91 0.11
C MET A 93 7.19 -2.54 0.67
N PRO A 94 8.14 -1.59 0.83
CA PRO A 94 7.83 -0.23 1.22
C PRO A 94 6.87 0.46 0.23
N PRO A 95 6.05 1.42 0.68
CA PRO A 95 4.95 1.94 -0.12
C PRO A 95 5.39 2.62 -1.42
N LEU A 96 6.42 3.47 -1.39
CA LEU A 96 6.84 4.19 -2.59
C LEU A 96 7.64 3.31 -3.55
N ALA A 97 8.37 2.33 -3.03
CA ALA A 97 8.94 1.26 -3.87
C ALA A 97 7.82 0.44 -4.55
N THR A 98 6.67 0.25 -3.89
CA THR A 98 5.50 -0.40 -4.47
C THR A 98 4.89 0.45 -5.58
N VAL A 99 4.74 1.76 -5.38
CA VAL A 99 4.28 2.71 -6.42
C VAL A 99 5.19 2.66 -7.65
N ASP A 100 6.50 2.69 -7.44
CA ASP A 100 7.50 2.61 -8.52
C ASP A 100 7.42 1.27 -9.28
N PHE A 101 7.17 0.18 -8.57
CA PHE A 101 7.01 -1.15 -9.15
C PHE A 101 5.73 -1.29 -9.99
N ILE A 102 4.59 -0.78 -9.50
CA ILE A 102 3.30 -0.74 -10.20
C ILE A 102 3.42 0.15 -11.45
N GLY A 103 4.11 1.26 -11.31
CA GLY A 103 4.27 2.31 -12.29
C GLY A 103 3.43 3.54 -11.96
N LEU A 104 4.08 4.70 -12.04
CA LEU A 104 3.47 6.00 -11.69
C LEU A 104 2.25 6.33 -12.56
N ASP A 105 2.25 5.92 -13.81
CA ASP A 105 1.13 6.11 -14.74
C ASP A 105 -0.10 5.28 -14.35
N VAL A 106 0.10 4.02 -13.94
CA VAL A 106 -0.98 3.16 -13.46
C VAL A 106 -1.52 3.70 -12.14
N HIS A 107 -0.64 4.06 -11.19
CA HIS A 107 -1.02 4.68 -9.93
C HIS A 107 -1.83 5.97 -10.19
N ALA A 108 -1.33 6.86 -11.03
CA ALA A 108 -2.01 8.11 -11.37
C ALA A 108 -3.38 7.88 -12.03
N ALA A 109 -3.50 6.89 -12.91
CA ALA A 109 -4.78 6.57 -13.55
C ALA A 109 -5.83 6.13 -12.54
N ILE A 110 -5.45 5.30 -11.56
CA ILE A 110 -6.36 4.84 -10.50
C ILE A 110 -6.75 5.99 -9.58
N ILE A 111 -5.79 6.84 -9.17
CA ILE A 111 -6.06 7.99 -8.30
C ILE A 111 -7.00 8.99 -8.99
N ARG A 112 -6.81 9.26 -10.28
CA ARG A 112 -7.71 10.13 -11.05
C ARG A 112 -9.10 9.52 -11.17
N ASN A 113 -9.19 8.21 -11.40
CA ASN A 113 -10.48 7.51 -11.42
C ASN A 113 -11.20 7.64 -10.07
N LEU A 114 -10.50 7.43 -8.96
CA LEU A 114 -11.08 7.62 -7.62
C LEU A 114 -11.56 9.06 -7.41
N ARG A 115 -10.74 10.04 -7.75
CA ARG A 115 -11.12 11.46 -7.65
C ARG A 115 -12.38 11.79 -8.46
N ASP A 116 -12.47 11.27 -9.66
CA ASP A 116 -13.53 11.65 -10.60
C ASP A 116 -14.85 10.87 -10.35
N ASN A 117 -14.80 9.74 -9.62
CA ASN A 117 -15.93 8.82 -9.48
C ASN A 117 -16.25 8.41 -8.03
N THR A 118 -15.59 8.98 -7.02
CA THR A 118 -15.93 8.77 -5.60
C THR A 118 -16.04 10.10 -4.87
N ASP A 119 -16.83 10.13 -3.81
CA ASP A 119 -16.97 11.28 -2.91
C ASP A 119 -16.85 10.80 -1.45
N ASP A 120 -15.82 10.01 -1.18
CA ASP A 120 -15.56 9.47 0.15
C ASP A 120 -14.72 10.41 1.03
N CYS A 121 -14.49 10.00 2.27
CA CYS A 121 -13.74 10.78 3.26
C CYS A 121 -12.29 11.09 2.84
N MET A 122 -11.74 10.40 1.84
CA MET A 122 -10.38 10.58 1.33
C MET A 122 -10.34 11.36 0.01
N HIS A 123 -11.48 11.81 -0.51
CA HIS A 123 -11.58 12.52 -1.80
C HIS A 123 -10.58 13.67 -1.93
N GLY A 124 -10.41 14.47 -0.88
CA GLY A 124 -9.44 15.57 -0.85
C GLY A 124 -7.97 15.16 -1.00
N LEU A 125 -7.66 13.88 -0.79
CA LEU A 125 -6.31 13.33 -0.99
C LEU A 125 -6.04 13.01 -2.47
N TYR A 126 -7.06 12.76 -3.29
CA TYR A 126 -6.90 12.24 -4.65
C TYR A 126 -6.42 13.27 -5.69
N CYS A 127 -5.44 14.08 -5.31
CA CYS A 127 -4.65 14.92 -6.21
C CYS A 127 -3.20 14.45 -6.22
N LEU A 128 -2.58 14.34 -7.38
CA LEU A 128 -1.19 13.91 -7.46
C LEU A 128 -0.25 14.96 -6.83
N PRO A 129 0.73 14.55 -6.01
CA PRO A 129 1.78 15.46 -5.57
C PRO A 129 2.55 16.04 -6.78
N PRO A 130 2.99 17.32 -6.72
CA PRO A 130 3.64 17.99 -7.84
C PRO A 130 4.85 17.23 -8.41
N TYR A 131 5.66 16.60 -7.56
CA TYR A 131 6.81 15.83 -8.02
C TYR A 131 6.41 14.59 -8.84
N MET A 132 5.27 13.95 -8.52
CA MET A 132 4.79 12.82 -9.31
C MET A 132 4.29 13.27 -10.68
N GLU A 133 3.61 14.42 -10.77
CA GLU A 133 3.21 14.99 -12.04
C GLU A 133 4.43 15.35 -12.91
N ALA A 134 5.48 15.93 -12.30
CA ALA A 134 6.73 16.21 -13.00
C ALA A 134 7.42 14.95 -13.52
N LEU A 135 7.48 13.88 -12.75
CA LEU A 135 8.05 12.60 -13.19
C LEU A 135 7.22 11.98 -14.34
N LEU A 136 5.89 12.00 -14.23
CA LEU A 136 5.00 11.53 -15.29
C LEU A 136 5.21 12.30 -16.60
N ALA A 137 5.30 13.64 -16.53
CA ALA A 137 5.54 14.49 -17.69
C ALA A 137 6.91 14.22 -18.37
N ARG A 138 7.90 13.74 -17.61
CA ARG A 138 9.23 13.33 -18.11
C ARG A 138 9.27 11.90 -18.63
N GLY A 139 8.17 11.15 -18.53
CA GLY A 139 8.13 9.72 -18.89
C GLY A 139 8.87 8.82 -17.89
N ALA A 140 9.19 9.32 -16.69
CA ALA A 140 9.80 8.56 -15.60
C ALA A 140 8.72 7.77 -14.84
N LEU A 141 8.32 6.61 -15.41
CA LEU A 141 7.14 5.86 -15.00
C LEU A 141 7.43 4.76 -13.96
N GLY A 142 8.65 4.67 -13.47
CA GLY A 142 9.10 3.64 -12.55
C GLY A 142 9.99 2.59 -13.22
N ARG A 143 10.10 1.42 -12.62
CA ARG A 143 11.00 0.34 -13.05
C ARG A 143 10.85 -0.02 -14.55
N LYS A 144 9.65 0.02 -15.08
CA LYS A 144 9.34 -0.33 -16.48
C LYS A 144 9.94 0.63 -17.53
N SER A 145 10.21 1.87 -17.13
CA SER A 145 10.83 2.90 -17.99
C SER A 145 12.31 3.13 -17.67
N GLY A 146 12.88 2.31 -16.77
CA GLY A 146 14.28 2.46 -16.32
C GLY A 146 14.50 3.51 -15.23
N GLY A 147 13.45 4.23 -14.82
CA GLY A 147 13.47 5.19 -13.73
C GLY A 147 12.10 5.77 -13.41
N GLY A 148 11.91 6.19 -12.18
CA GLY A 148 10.70 6.77 -11.63
C GLY A 148 11.02 7.40 -10.29
N LEU A 149 10.43 6.90 -9.19
CA LEU A 149 10.84 7.29 -7.83
C LEU A 149 12.24 6.77 -7.51
N PHE A 150 12.59 5.62 -8.12
CA PHE A 150 13.91 5.02 -8.00
C PHE A 150 14.47 4.72 -9.39
N ARG A 151 15.80 4.68 -9.50
CA ARG A 151 16.51 4.17 -10.67
C ARG A 151 17.81 3.47 -10.25
N GLN A 152 18.41 2.78 -11.19
CA GLN A 152 19.78 2.23 -11.05
C GLN A 152 20.71 3.02 -11.96
N SER A 153 21.88 3.36 -11.44
CA SER A 153 22.99 3.96 -12.19
C SER A 153 24.27 3.14 -11.99
N VAL A 154 25.28 3.42 -12.79
CA VAL A 154 26.60 2.81 -12.63
C VAL A 154 27.51 3.83 -11.97
N GLY A 155 28.04 3.48 -10.80
CA GLY A 155 29.00 4.30 -10.07
C GLY A 155 30.37 4.38 -10.74
N ALA A 156 31.23 5.24 -10.23
CA ALA A 156 32.57 5.50 -10.80
C ALA A 156 33.49 4.25 -10.78
N GLY A 157 33.23 3.29 -9.90
CA GLY A 157 33.93 2.01 -9.81
C GLY A 157 33.28 0.87 -10.60
N GLY A 158 32.20 1.13 -11.36
CA GLY A 158 31.45 0.13 -12.12
C GLY A 158 30.39 -0.62 -11.29
N GLU A 159 30.20 -0.29 -10.01
CA GLU A 159 29.19 -0.83 -9.13
C GLU A 159 27.78 -0.30 -9.49
N THR A 160 26.75 -1.10 -9.25
CA THR A 160 25.36 -0.64 -9.39
C THR A 160 24.97 0.19 -8.18
N VAL A 161 24.61 1.45 -8.39
CA VAL A 161 24.09 2.37 -7.37
C VAL A 161 22.59 2.50 -7.50
N ARG A 162 21.87 2.26 -6.41
CA ARG A 162 20.46 2.59 -6.32
C ARG A 162 20.32 4.07 -6.00
N GLU A 163 19.62 4.80 -6.87
CA GLU A 163 19.31 6.20 -6.68
C GLU A 163 17.82 6.40 -6.42
N VAL A 164 17.50 7.47 -5.71
CA VAL A 164 16.16 7.95 -5.43
C VAL A 164 15.99 9.36 -5.97
N TYR A 165 14.80 9.67 -6.46
CA TYR A 165 14.43 11.03 -6.85
C TYR A 165 14.31 11.90 -5.59
N ASP A 166 15.13 12.92 -5.51
CA ASP A 166 15.09 13.91 -4.44
C ASP A 166 14.15 15.05 -4.80
N ILE A 167 13.03 15.11 -4.09
CA ILE A 167 11.94 16.06 -4.33
C ILE A 167 12.42 17.50 -4.15
N ALA A 168 13.33 17.74 -3.20
CA ALA A 168 13.79 19.08 -2.88
C ALA A 168 14.71 19.67 -3.96
N SER A 169 15.57 18.85 -4.55
CA SER A 169 16.54 19.29 -5.56
C SER A 169 16.13 19.02 -7.01
N ASP A 170 14.99 18.37 -7.23
CA ASP A 170 14.50 17.94 -8.56
C ASP A 170 15.54 17.08 -9.33
N ALA A 171 16.29 16.23 -8.62
CA ALA A 171 17.38 15.44 -9.17
C ALA A 171 17.43 14.05 -8.52
N TYR A 172 18.15 13.10 -9.15
CA TYR A 172 18.44 11.83 -8.50
C TYR A 172 19.69 11.92 -7.65
N ARG A 173 19.64 11.28 -6.49
CA ARG A 173 20.77 11.09 -5.58
C ARG A 173 20.88 9.64 -5.14
N PRO A 174 22.03 9.18 -4.64
CA PRO A 174 22.14 7.88 -4.01
C PRO A 174 21.08 7.71 -2.91
N ALA A 175 20.39 6.56 -2.89
CA ALA A 175 19.40 6.27 -1.87
C ALA A 175 20.07 6.10 -0.50
N VAL A 176 19.47 6.67 0.54
CA VAL A 176 19.95 6.62 1.92
C VAL A 176 19.03 5.71 2.74
N ARG A 177 19.59 4.99 3.70
CA ARG A 177 18.84 4.27 4.71
C ARG A 177 18.88 5.07 6.01
N TYR A 178 17.74 5.55 6.44
CA TYR A 178 17.62 6.38 7.65
C TYR A 178 17.61 5.49 8.91
N PRO A 179 18.26 5.90 9.99
CA PRO A 179 18.13 5.21 11.26
C PRO A 179 16.74 5.46 11.86
N VAL A 180 16.03 4.38 12.16
CA VAL A 180 14.72 4.41 12.83
C VAL A 180 14.81 3.47 14.03
N PRO A 181 15.17 3.98 15.24
CA PRO A 181 15.45 3.14 16.41
C PRO A 181 14.28 2.24 16.80
N PHE A 182 13.04 2.74 16.80
CA PHE A 182 11.86 1.93 17.13
C PHE A 182 11.63 0.79 16.11
N ALA A 183 11.98 0.99 14.82
CA ALA A 183 11.85 -0.07 13.83
C ALA A 183 12.78 -1.25 14.12
N GLN A 184 13.97 -1.01 14.64
CA GLN A 184 14.90 -2.07 15.04
C GLN A 184 14.33 -2.88 16.21
N ALA A 185 13.78 -2.19 17.22
CA ALA A 185 13.12 -2.83 18.36
C ALA A 185 11.87 -3.61 17.91
N MET A 186 11.05 -3.06 17.02
CA MET A 186 9.91 -3.77 16.43
C MET A 186 10.36 -5.04 15.70
N CYS A 187 11.39 -4.95 14.86
CA CYS A 187 11.94 -6.11 14.15
C CYS A 187 12.42 -7.20 15.11
N ALA A 188 13.04 -6.85 16.23
CA ALA A 188 13.46 -7.82 17.24
C ALA A 188 12.25 -8.59 17.82
N CYS A 189 11.17 -7.90 18.17
CA CYS A 189 9.93 -8.54 18.61
C CYS A 189 9.30 -9.40 17.50
N LEU A 190 9.22 -8.91 16.27
CA LEU A 190 8.64 -9.65 15.15
C LEU A 190 9.40 -10.95 14.84
N HIS A 191 10.72 -10.95 14.97
CA HIS A 191 11.54 -12.17 14.80
C HIS A 191 11.23 -13.27 15.82
N THR A 192 10.72 -12.92 16.99
CA THR A 192 10.31 -13.87 18.03
C THR A 192 8.80 -14.16 18.00
N GLY A 193 8.06 -13.59 17.07
CA GLY A 193 6.60 -13.73 16.97
C GLY A 193 5.83 -12.89 18.00
N ASP A 194 6.50 -11.98 18.69
CA ASP A 194 5.87 -11.05 19.65
C ASP A 194 5.28 -9.83 18.92
N TYR A 195 4.14 -10.03 18.27
CA TYR A 195 3.45 -8.95 17.55
C TYR A 195 2.96 -7.84 18.49
N ALA A 196 2.41 -8.20 19.65
CA ALA A 196 1.96 -7.24 20.63
C ALA A 196 3.13 -6.39 21.18
N GLY A 197 4.27 -7.01 21.47
CA GLY A 197 5.48 -6.30 21.87
C GLY A 197 5.99 -5.35 20.78
N ALA A 198 5.97 -5.77 19.53
CA ALA A 198 6.36 -4.92 18.41
C ALA A 198 5.50 -3.66 18.31
N PHE A 199 4.17 -3.80 18.35
CA PHE A 199 3.28 -2.63 18.30
C PHE A 199 3.28 -1.80 19.58
N ARG A 200 3.58 -2.41 20.75
CA ARG A 200 3.82 -1.65 21.98
C ARG A 200 5.00 -0.70 21.83
N VAL A 201 6.10 -1.14 21.23
CA VAL A 201 7.23 -0.25 20.90
C VAL A 201 6.76 0.95 20.08
N LEU A 202 5.99 0.73 19.02
CA LEU A 202 5.49 1.82 18.17
C LEU A 202 4.52 2.75 18.91
N LEU A 203 3.62 2.20 19.74
CA LEU A 203 2.60 2.98 20.44
C LEU A 203 3.22 3.94 21.46
N TYR A 204 4.27 3.51 22.16
CA TYR A 204 4.88 4.28 23.25
C TYR A 204 6.15 5.04 22.85
N ASP A 205 6.64 4.88 21.63
CA ASP A 205 7.74 5.71 21.14
C ASP A 205 7.26 7.15 20.90
N GLY A 206 7.92 8.11 21.55
CA GLY A 206 7.55 9.52 21.51
C GLY A 206 8.10 10.29 20.31
N SER A 207 8.83 9.64 19.40
CA SER A 207 9.41 10.29 18.22
C SER A 207 8.33 10.73 17.23
N GLU A 208 8.67 11.75 16.45
CA GLU A 208 7.83 12.21 15.35
C GLU A 208 7.67 11.11 14.29
N GLU A 209 8.71 10.34 14.04
CA GLU A 209 8.72 9.19 13.15
C GLU A 209 7.69 8.13 13.55
N ALA A 210 7.64 7.78 14.82
CA ALA A 210 6.64 6.85 15.33
C ALA A 210 5.21 7.43 15.23
N ALA A 211 5.06 8.73 15.48
CA ALA A 211 3.77 9.42 15.31
C ALA A 211 3.30 9.40 13.85
N LEU A 212 4.21 9.60 12.89
CA LEU A 212 3.91 9.47 11.45
C LEU A 212 3.47 8.04 11.09
N CYS A 213 4.18 7.02 11.60
CA CYS A 213 3.80 5.62 11.39
C CYS A 213 2.41 5.32 11.96
N ARG A 214 2.14 5.70 13.21
CA ARG A 214 0.83 5.49 13.87
C ARG A 214 -0.29 6.13 13.06
N ARG A 215 -0.09 7.36 12.58
CA ARG A 215 -1.08 8.07 11.76
C ARG A 215 -1.38 7.31 10.47
N MET A 216 -0.35 6.87 9.75
CA MET A 216 -0.52 6.15 8.49
C MET A 216 -1.20 4.79 8.68
N LEU A 217 -0.83 4.04 9.73
CA LEU A 217 -1.47 2.77 10.06
C LEU A 217 -2.93 2.97 10.50
N GLY A 218 -3.21 4.00 11.31
CA GLY A 218 -4.57 4.35 11.70
C GLY A 218 -5.44 4.73 10.50
N GLN A 219 -4.93 5.51 9.55
CA GLN A 219 -5.64 5.82 8.31
C GLN A 219 -5.94 4.55 7.48
N TYR A 220 -4.98 3.63 7.39
CA TYR A 220 -5.18 2.34 6.72
C TYR A 220 -6.33 1.54 7.32
N LEU A 221 -6.38 1.42 8.66
CA LEU A 221 -7.44 0.70 9.37
C LEU A 221 -8.81 1.34 9.16
N LEU A 222 -8.90 2.64 9.40
CA LEU A 222 -10.16 3.38 9.28
C LEU A 222 -10.68 3.35 7.84
N TYR A 223 -9.81 3.55 6.88
CA TYR A 223 -10.22 3.56 5.47
C TYR A 223 -10.60 2.17 4.98
N ALA A 224 -9.96 1.10 5.45
CA ALA A 224 -10.37 -0.27 5.14
C ALA A 224 -11.81 -0.55 5.59
N ALA A 225 -12.22 -0.04 6.76
CA ALA A 225 -13.59 -0.17 7.25
C ALA A 225 -14.60 0.60 6.36
N VAL A 226 -14.28 1.84 5.99
CA VAL A 226 -15.12 2.66 5.11
C VAL A 226 -15.30 1.99 3.75
N VAL A 227 -14.21 1.53 3.14
CA VAL A 227 -14.28 0.91 1.81
C VAL A 227 -15.02 -0.42 1.85
N ALA A 228 -14.84 -1.25 2.90
CA ALA A 228 -15.58 -2.48 3.05
C ALA A 228 -17.09 -2.21 3.07
N GLU A 229 -17.56 -1.22 3.85
CA GLU A 229 -18.96 -0.82 3.89
C GLU A 229 -19.47 -0.34 2.52
N GLU A 230 -18.77 0.58 1.87
CA GLU A 230 -19.18 1.15 0.58
C GLU A 230 -19.16 0.16 -0.58
N THR A 231 -18.36 -0.89 -0.51
CA THR A 231 -18.28 -1.96 -1.53
C THR A 231 -19.21 -3.13 -1.23
N GLY A 232 -19.98 -3.08 -0.12
CA GLY A 232 -20.85 -4.17 0.34
C GLY A 232 -20.08 -5.39 0.86
N CYS A 233 -18.84 -5.20 1.27
CA CYS A 233 -17.95 -6.22 1.81
C CYS A 233 -17.89 -6.17 3.34
N SER A 234 -17.39 -7.23 3.95
CA SER A 234 -17.06 -7.26 5.37
C SER A 234 -15.59 -6.87 5.61
N LEU A 235 -15.23 -6.58 6.88
CA LEU A 235 -13.82 -6.40 7.25
C LEU A 235 -12.99 -7.68 7.05
N HIS A 236 -13.58 -8.87 7.13
CA HIS A 236 -12.90 -10.12 6.79
C HIS A 236 -12.59 -10.23 5.30
N ASP A 237 -13.46 -9.69 4.43
CA ASP A 237 -13.16 -9.58 3.01
C ASP A 237 -12.01 -8.62 2.76
N ALA A 238 -11.96 -7.50 3.49
CA ALA A 238 -10.83 -6.57 3.44
C ALA A 238 -9.52 -7.24 3.94
N ASP A 239 -9.58 -8.05 5.01
CA ASP A 239 -8.44 -8.85 5.48
C ASP A 239 -7.93 -9.79 4.38
N THR A 240 -8.84 -10.57 3.80
CA THR A 240 -8.53 -11.49 2.70
C THR A 240 -7.92 -10.73 1.52
N ALA A 241 -8.52 -9.61 1.15
CA ALA A 241 -8.08 -8.78 0.03
C ALA A 241 -6.67 -8.22 0.25
N MET A 242 -6.37 -7.69 1.42
CA MET A 242 -5.06 -7.11 1.70
C MET A 242 -3.97 -8.16 1.89
N ALA A 243 -4.29 -9.30 2.55
CA ALA A 243 -3.34 -10.39 2.71
C ALA A 243 -2.98 -11.05 1.39
N THR A 244 -3.96 -11.32 0.53
CA THR A 244 -3.78 -12.18 -0.66
C THR A 244 -3.62 -11.44 -1.97
N GLY A 245 -3.96 -10.14 -1.99
CA GLY A 245 -3.81 -9.24 -3.14
C GLY A 245 -2.61 -8.29 -3.04
N PHE A 246 -2.23 -7.89 -1.81
CA PHE A 246 -1.12 -6.96 -1.57
C PHE A 246 0.05 -7.56 -0.79
N ASP A 247 -0.13 -8.74 -0.18
CA ASP A 247 0.85 -9.33 0.76
C ASP A 247 1.12 -8.38 1.95
N TRP A 248 0.04 -7.77 2.47
CA TRP A 248 0.06 -6.83 3.59
C TRP A 248 -0.61 -7.44 4.82
N CYS A 249 -0.22 -6.93 6.00
CA CYS A 249 -0.88 -7.25 7.25
C CYS A 249 -2.38 -6.92 7.15
N PRO A 250 -3.27 -7.90 7.43
CA PRO A 250 -4.71 -7.68 7.37
C PRO A 250 -5.16 -6.60 8.35
N PRO A 251 -6.16 -5.77 8.00
CA PRO A 251 -6.66 -4.70 8.87
C PRO A 251 -7.09 -5.17 10.26
N LEU A 252 -7.87 -6.25 10.38
CA LEU A 252 -8.30 -6.77 11.68
C LEU A 252 -7.15 -7.35 12.49
N ALA A 253 -6.22 -8.05 11.85
CA ALA A 253 -5.03 -8.56 12.54
C ALA A 253 -4.15 -7.43 13.08
N LEU A 254 -4.02 -6.33 12.33
CA LEU A 254 -3.32 -5.13 12.77
C LEU A 254 -4.06 -4.45 13.94
N LEU A 255 -5.39 -4.34 13.85
CA LEU A 255 -6.22 -3.76 14.90
C LEU A 255 -6.12 -4.57 16.20
N ASP A 256 -6.17 -5.91 16.12
CA ASP A 256 -6.01 -6.81 17.26
C ASP A 256 -4.62 -6.67 17.92
N ALA A 257 -3.56 -6.63 17.11
CA ALA A 257 -2.20 -6.43 17.61
C ALA A 257 -2.02 -5.05 18.29
N LEU A 258 -2.64 -4.00 17.77
CA LEU A 258 -2.64 -2.67 18.39
C LEU A 258 -3.46 -2.64 19.68
N GLY A 259 -4.64 -3.27 19.71
CA GLY A 259 -5.49 -3.40 20.89
C GLY A 259 -4.77 -4.16 22.02
N THR A 260 -4.26 -5.34 21.72
CA THR A 260 -3.51 -6.18 22.68
C THR A 260 -2.25 -5.46 23.20
N ALA A 261 -1.61 -4.63 22.38
CA ALA A 261 -0.47 -3.82 22.81
C ALA A 261 -0.88 -2.68 23.75
N GLY A 262 -2.10 -2.12 23.59
CA GLY A 262 -2.66 -1.05 24.42
C GLY A 262 -3.23 -1.50 25.76
N ASP A 263 -3.74 -2.73 25.85
CA ASP A 263 -4.39 -3.27 27.06
C ASP A 263 -3.40 -3.70 28.18
N GLY A 264 -2.12 -3.48 27.99
CA GLY A 264 -1.06 -3.84 28.92
C GLY A 264 -0.77 -2.80 30.03
N PHE A 265 -1.77 -1.96 30.40
CA PHE A 265 -1.68 -0.98 31.49
C PHE A 265 -2.89 -1.03 32.40
#